data_0d222cc9821803597355c60371b05785
#
_entry.id   0d222cc9821803597355c60371b05785
#
_cell.length_a   1.000
_cell.length_b   1.000
_cell.length_c   1.000
_cell.angle_alpha   90.00
_cell.angle_beta   90.00
_cell.angle_gamma   90.00
#
_symmetry.space_group_name_H-M   'P 1'
#
loop_
_entity.id
_entity.type
_entity.pdbx_description
1 polymer ?
#
loop_
_entity_poly.entity_id
_entity_poly.type
_entity_poly.pdbx_seq_one_letter_code
_entity_poly.pdbx_strand_id
1 'polypeptide(L)'
;SECLVGSEMCIRDRSEVEELKNRLFYKRENAWEDKTGEQLNNIFAYAEGYINFLNKSKTEREIVANAKEIAESNGFRCICEYETLSVGDKVYYINREKSMYLAVIGKQGMESGINIVGAHADSPRLDLKPNPLYEEGGFAYFKTHYYGGIKKYQWTTIPLSIHGVVVKANGEKIYVNVGDDEKDPVFTITDLLPHLAQEQMEKKLKEGISGEDLNPVSYTHLRAHETLANL
;
A
#
# COMPACT_ATOMS: atom_id res chain seq x y z
N SER A 1 63.14 -31.34 -4.79
CA SER A 1 62.40 -31.63 -3.55
C SER A 1 62.09 -30.38 -2.70
N GLU A 2 62.06 -29.19 -3.29
CA GLU A 2 61.80 -27.92 -2.57
C GLU A 2 60.45 -27.25 -2.85
N CYS A 3 59.62 -27.88 -3.70
CA CYS A 3 58.33 -27.28 -4.11
C CYS A 3 57.11 -27.71 -3.30
N LEU A 4 57.22 -28.67 -2.38
CA LEU A 4 56.07 -29.21 -1.60
C LEU A 4 55.82 -28.51 -0.25
N VAL A 5 56.83 -27.84 0.31
CA VAL A 5 56.69 -27.17 1.65
C VAL A 5 55.90 -25.86 1.57
N GLY A 6 55.96 -25.18 0.42
CA GLY A 6 55.22 -23.92 0.23
C GLY A 6 53.68 -24.10 0.04
N SER A 7 53.25 -25.23 -0.50
CA SER A 7 51.83 -25.49 -0.77
C SER A 7 51.04 -25.88 0.51
N GLU A 8 51.65 -26.66 1.40
CA GLU A 8 50.97 -27.06 2.67
C GLU A 8 50.88 -25.90 3.65
N MET A 9 51.90 -25.02 3.72
CA MET A 9 51.85 -23.82 4.56
C MET A 9 50.79 -22.82 4.05
N CYS A 10 50.65 -22.64 2.73
CA CYS A 10 49.59 -21.81 2.14
C CYS A 10 48.16 -22.38 2.36
N ILE A 11 48.00 -23.70 2.46
CA ILE A 11 46.71 -24.33 2.69
C ILE A 11 46.30 -24.19 4.16
N ARG A 12 47.22 -24.35 5.10
CA ARG A 12 46.95 -24.15 6.54
C ARG A 12 46.60 -22.69 6.86
N ASP A 13 47.34 -21.74 6.32
CA ASP A 13 47.02 -20.31 6.50
C ASP A 13 45.62 -19.94 5.94
N ARG A 14 45.20 -20.57 4.85
CA ARG A 14 43.85 -20.35 4.29
C ARG A 14 42.75 -20.89 5.20
N SER A 15 42.93 -22.04 5.82
CA SER A 15 41.94 -22.62 6.71
C SER A 15 41.80 -21.82 8.01
N GLU A 16 42.91 -21.35 8.59
CA GLU A 16 42.88 -20.52 9.79
C GLU A 16 42.26 -19.13 9.51
N VAL A 17 42.54 -18.53 8.36
CA VAL A 17 41.92 -17.27 7.94
C VAL A 17 40.43 -17.45 7.69
N GLU A 18 40.00 -18.57 7.14
CA GLU A 18 38.59 -18.87 6.89
C GLU A 18 37.82 -19.14 8.17
N GLU A 19 38.41 -19.85 9.12
CA GLU A 19 37.86 -20.02 10.47
C GLU A 19 37.77 -18.67 11.22
N LEU A 20 38.77 -17.81 11.11
CA LEU A 20 38.79 -16.49 11.68
C LEU A 20 37.72 -15.60 11.08
N LYS A 21 37.54 -15.64 9.77
CA LYS A 21 36.46 -14.95 9.06
C LYS A 21 35.10 -15.42 9.55
N ASN A 22 34.86 -16.74 9.60
CA ASN A 22 33.58 -17.30 10.06
C ASN A 22 33.25 -16.93 11.49
N ARG A 23 34.25 -16.65 12.34
CA ARG A 23 34.06 -16.24 13.73
C ARG A 23 33.87 -14.73 13.91
N LEU A 24 34.52 -13.91 13.08
CA LEU A 24 34.58 -12.45 13.27
C LEU A 24 33.63 -11.68 12.36
N PHE A 25 33.29 -12.21 11.20
CA PHE A 25 32.43 -11.53 10.26
C PHE A 25 30.96 -11.91 10.47
N TYR A 26 30.08 -10.90 10.38
CA TYR A 26 28.66 -11.13 10.38
C TYR A 26 28.27 -11.95 9.14
N LYS A 27 27.74 -13.14 9.37
CA LYS A 27 27.21 -13.99 8.30
C LYS A 27 25.75 -13.60 8.05
N ARG A 28 25.48 -13.07 6.87
CA ARG A 28 24.09 -12.84 6.43
C ARG A 28 23.45 -14.19 6.18
N GLU A 29 22.55 -14.58 7.06
CA GLU A 29 21.69 -15.74 6.85
C GLU A 29 20.46 -15.30 6.05
N ASN A 30 20.06 -16.12 5.08
CA ASN A 30 18.83 -15.91 4.38
C ASN A 30 17.66 -16.33 5.29
N ALA A 31 16.72 -15.42 5.50
CA ALA A 31 15.58 -15.68 6.40
C ALA A 31 14.70 -16.88 5.95
N TRP A 32 14.85 -17.35 4.73
CA TRP A 32 14.13 -18.50 4.19
C TRP A 32 14.87 -19.83 4.37
N GLU A 33 16.18 -19.77 4.68
CA GLU A 33 16.96 -20.98 4.99
C GLU A 33 16.46 -21.61 6.29
N ASP A 34 16.52 -22.90 6.36
CA ASP A 34 16.16 -23.71 7.55
C ASP A 34 14.69 -23.60 8.02
N LYS A 35 13.78 -23.08 7.19
CA LYS A 35 12.35 -23.07 7.52
C LYS A 35 11.72 -24.42 7.27
N THR A 36 10.98 -24.91 8.27
CA THR A 36 10.15 -26.11 8.10
C THR A 36 8.95 -25.84 7.22
N GLY A 37 8.32 -26.88 6.68
CA GLY A 37 7.09 -26.74 5.89
C GLY A 37 5.97 -26.04 6.65
N GLU A 38 5.84 -26.29 7.95
CA GLU A 38 4.85 -25.61 8.82
C GLU A 38 5.16 -24.11 8.98
N GLN A 39 6.43 -23.75 9.19
CA GLN A 39 6.84 -22.35 9.26
C GLN A 39 6.58 -21.61 7.95
N LEU A 40 6.87 -22.23 6.80
CA LEU A 40 6.57 -21.67 5.49
C LEU A 40 5.07 -21.46 5.30
N ASN A 41 4.24 -22.44 5.65
CA ASN A 41 2.80 -22.33 5.57
C ASN A 41 2.28 -21.15 6.43
N ASN A 42 2.80 -20.98 7.64
CA ASN A 42 2.43 -19.86 8.52
C ASN A 42 2.85 -18.49 7.92
N ILE A 43 4.02 -18.42 7.30
CA ILE A 43 4.49 -17.20 6.61
C ILE A 43 3.56 -16.85 5.43
N PHE A 44 3.23 -17.83 4.60
CA PHE A 44 2.32 -17.61 3.46
C PHE A 44 0.91 -17.28 3.90
N ALA A 45 0.38 -17.93 4.94
CA ALA A 45 -0.94 -17.61 5.48
C ALA A 45 -0.99 -16.17 6.04
N TYR A 46 0.07 -15.71 6.71
CA TYR A 46 0.18 -14.31 7.16
C TYR A 46 0.24 -13.35 5.97
N ALA A 47 1.04 -13.66 4.96
CA ALA A 47 1.16 -12.84 3.75
C ALA A 47 -0.17 -12.73 3.00
N GLU A 48 -0.91 -13.84 2.89
CA GLU A 48 -2.25 -13.86 2.28
C GLU A 48 -3.24 -12.98 3.06
N GLY A 49 -3.22 -13.07 4.39
CA GLY A 49 -4.03 -12.20 5.24
C GLY A 49 -3.71 -10.71 5.03
N TYR A 50 -2.43 -10.37 4.86
CA TYR A 50 -1.98 -9.02 4.58
C TYR A 50 -2.39 -8.54 3.17
N ILE A 51 -2.26 -9.39 2.14
CA ILE A 51 -2.73 -9.11 0.78
C ILE A 51 -4.24 -8.82 0.79
N ASN A 52 -5.03 -9.64 1.48
CA ASN A 52 -6.47 -9.46 1.60
C ASN A 52 -6.83 -8.16 2.32
N PHE A 53 -6.07 -7.77 3.35
CA PHE A 53 -6.23 -6.48 4.01
C PHE A 53 -5.96 -5.32 3.05
N LEU A 54 -4.85 -5.37 2.29
CA LEU A 54 -4.50 -4.33 1.32
C LEU A 54 -5.51 -4.22 0.18
N ASN A 55 -6.03 -5.35 -0.31
CA ASN A 55 -7.02 -5.37 -1.37
C ASN A 55 -8.33 -4.67 -0.98
N LYS A 56 -8.71 -4.77 0.29
CA LYS A 56 -9.91 -4.11 0.85
C LYS A 56 -9.65 -2.68 1.36
N SER A 57 -8.42 -2.21 1.32
CA SER A 57 -7.98 -0.99 2.03
C SER A 57 -7.22 -0.07 1.09
N LYS A 58 -7.92 0.53 0.12
CA LYS A 58 -7.31 1.41 -0.90
C LYS A 58 -7.19 2.87 -0.43
N THR A 59 -8.01 3.27 0.54
CA THR A 59 -8.05 4.63 1.10
C THR A 59 -7.84 4.61 2.62
N GLU A 60 -7.47 5.74 3.21
CA GLU A 60 -7.29 5.87 4.66
C GLU A 60 -8.56 5.47 5.43
N ARG A 61 -9.76 5.76 4.88
CA ARG A 61 -11.03 5.40 5.51
C ARG A 61 -11.26 3.90 5.51
N GLU A 62 -10.94 3.24 4.42
CA GLU A 62 -11.05 1.78 4.30
C GLU A 62 -10.03 1.09 5.20
N ILE A 63 -8.79 1.61 5.29
CA ILE A 63 -7.79 1.10 6.24
C ILE A 63 -8.30 1.18 7.67
N VAL A 64 -8.85 2.33 8.07
CA VAL A 64 -9.38 2.50 9.44
C VAL A 64 -10.59 1.61 9.70
N ALA A 65 -11.49 1.47 8.73
CA ALA A 65 -12.66 0.59 8.86
C ALA A 65 -12.25 -0.89 9.03
N ASN A 66 -11.38 -1.39 8.15
CA ASN A 66 -10.90 -2.77 8.22
C ASN A 66 -10.01 -3.02 9.46
N ALA A 67 -9.18 -2.06 9.84
CA ALA A 67 -8.39 -2.15 11.07
C ALA A 67 -9.26 -2.18 12.32
N LYS A 68 -10.39 -1.45 12.33
CA LYS A 68 -11.38 -1.49 13.40
C LYS A 68 -11.97 -2.90 13.53
N GLU A 69 -12.41 -3.52 12.45
CA GLU A 69 -12.96 -4.88 12.45
C GLU A 69 -11.96 -5.89 13.01
N ILE A 70 -10.69 -5.79 12.59
CA ILE A 70 -9.61 -6.63 13.11
C ILE A 70 -9.38 -6.36 14.61
N ALA A 71 -9.38 -5.12 15.04
CA ALA A 71 -9.20 -4.75 16.44
C ALA A 71 -10.34 -5.31 17.31
N GLU A 72 -11.58 -5.12 16.88
CA GLU A 72 -12.76 -5.61 17.61
C GLU A 72 -12.77 -7.14 17.71
N SER A 73 -12.41 -7.85 16.65
CA SER A 73 -12.27 -9.31 16.64
C SER A 73 -11.15 -9.81 17.60
N ASN A 74 -10.18 -8.95 17.91
CA ASN A 74 -9.10 -9.21 18.87
C ASN A 74 -9.38 -8.65 20.27
N GLY A 75 -10.62 -8.24 20.56
CA GLY A 75 -11.08 -7.81 21.87
C GLY A 75 -10.78 -6.36 22.22
N PHE A 76 -10.43 -5.53 21.24
CA PHE A 76 -10.35 -4.08 21.44
C PHE A 76 -11.76 -3.47 21.46
N ARG A 77 -11.96 -2.45 22.27
CA ARG A 77 -13.20 -1.67 22.38
C ARG A 77 -12.91 -0.17 22.25
N CYS A 78 -13.93 0.61 21.89
CA CYS A 78 -13.77 2.06 21.87
C CYS A 78 -13.41 2.59 23.26
N ILE A 79 -12.41 3.42 23.36
CA ILE A 79 -12.04 4.06 24.63
C ILE A 79 -13.21 4.87 25.22
N CYS A 80 -14.12 5.32 24.38
CA CYS A 80 -15.33 6.05 24.77
C CYS A 80 -16.32 5.23 25.61
N GLU A 81 -16.15 3.91 25.67
CA GLU A 81 -17.00 3.00 26.47
C GLU A 81 -16.48 2.84 27.91
N TYR A 82 -15.33 3.42 28.23
CA TYR A 82 -14.67 3.27 29.53
C TYR A 82 -14.70 4.57 30.33
N GLU A 83 -15.08 4.51 31.58
CA GLU A 83 -14.87 5.60 32.54
C GLU A 83 -13.45 5.59 33.10
N THR A 84 -12.89 4.39 33.33
CA THR A 84 -11.54 4.16 33.82
C THR A 84 -10.94 2.96 33.13
N LEU A 85 -9.63 3.00 32.89
CA LEU A 85 -8.91 1.91 32.26
C LEU A 85 -8.15 1.06 33.27
N SER A 86 -8.12 -0.23 33.06
CA SER A 86 -7.42 -1.23 33.89
C SER A 86 -6.32 -1.90 33.10
N VAL A 87 -5.35 -2.47 33.83
CA VAL A 87 -4.25 -3.24 33.23
C VAL A 87 -4.81 -4.39 32.39
N GLY A 88 -4.37 -4.45 31.15
CA GLY A 88 -4.80 -5.46 30.18
C GLY A 88 -5.92 -5.01 29.27
N ASP A 89 -6.56 -3.87 29.53
CA ASP A 89 -7.59 -3.33 28.65
C ASP A 89 -7.01 -3.04 27.28
N LYS A 90 -7.76 -3.43 26.25
CA LYS A 90 -7.48 -3.21 24.84
C LYS A 90 -8.46 -2.16 24.32
N VAL A 91 -7.94 -1.00 23.99
CA VAL A 91 -8.79 0.13 23.58
C VAL A 91 -8.37 0.68 22.23
N TYR A 92 -9.34 1.23 21.50
CA TYR A 92 -9.07 2.00 20.30
C TYR A 92 -9.78 3.37 20.32
N TYR A 93 -9.22 4.30 19.56
CA TYR A 93 -9.83 5.58 19.23
C TYR A 93 -9.69 5.86 17.74
N ILE A 94 -10.77 6.31 17.10
CA ILE A 94 -10.80 6.67 15.68
C ILE A 94 -10.98 8.18 15.55
N ASN A 95 -10.08 8.82 14.82
CA ASN A 95 -10.15 10.23 14.53
C ASN A 95 -10.61 10.47 13.09
N ARG A 96 -11.81 11.04 12.91
CA ARG A 96 -12.40 11.44 11.63
C ARG A 96 -12.43 10.34 10.57
N GLU A 97 -12.42 9.08 10.96
CA GLU A 97 -12.35 7.90 10.09
C GLU A 97 -11.07 7.84 9.21
N LYS A 98 -10.02 8.60 9.54
CA LYS A 98 -8.79 8.68 8.76
C LYS A 98 -7.53 8.29 9.52
N SER A 99 -7.62 8.20 10.82
CA SER A 99 -6.55 7.67 11.67
C SER A 99 -7.12 6.91 12.84
N MET A 100 -6.37 5.94 13.33
CA MET A 100 -6.76 5.07 14.44
C MET A 100 -5.60 4.93 15.41
N TYR A 101 -5.94 4.88 16.67
CA TYR A 101 -5.03 4.61 17.78
C TYR A 101 -5.49 3.34 18.47
N LEU A 102 -4.57 2.46 18.76
CA LEU A 102 -4.78 1.22 19.48
C LEU A 102 -3.85 1.22 20.69
N ALA A 103 -4.35 0.81 21.84
CA ALA A 103 -3.52 0.70 23.03
C ALA A 103 -3.90 -0.55 23.83
N VAL A 104 -2.88 -1.16 24.42
CA VAL A 104 -3.03 -2.18 25.46
C VAL A 104 -2.47 -1.58 26.74
N ILE A 105 -3.27 -1.53 27.79
CA ILE A 105 -2.90 -0.89 29.05
C ILE A 105 -1.90 -1.80 29.80
N GLY A 106 -0.70 -1.28 30.00
CA GLY A 106 0.41 -1.98 30.66
C GLY A 106 0.28 -2.05 32.17
N LYS A 107 1.15 -2.84 32.78
CA LYS A 107 1.23 -2.98 34.26
C LYS A 107 1.87 -1.78 34.94
N GLN A 108 2.70 -1.03 34.22
CA GLN A 108 3.38 0.15 34.74
C GLN A 108 2.67 1.40 34.20
N GLY A 109 2.67 2.48 34.97
CA GLY A 109 2.12 3.75 34.53
C GLY A 109 2.88 4.33 33.34
N MET A 110 2.25 5.22 32.60
CA MET A 110 2.85 5.89 31.44
C MET A 110 4.12 6.67 31.76
N GLU A 111 4.32 7.03 33.03
CA GLU A 111 5.53 7.67 33.55
C GLU A 111 6.80 6.81 33.37
N SER A 112 6.62 5.48 33.34
CA SER A 112 7.70 4.52 33.10
C SER A 112 8.05 4.34 31.62
N GLY A 113 7.33 5.05 30.72
CA GLY A 113 7.51 4.97 29.29
C GLY A 113 6.41 4.16 28.59
N ILE A 114 6.36 4.31 27.28
CA ILE A 114 5.42 3.60 26.40
C ILE A 114 6.17 3.02 25.20
N ASN A 115 5.69 1.89 24.68
CA ASN A 115 6.15 1.34 23.41
C ASN A 115 5.18 1.79 22.31
N ILE A 116 5.70 2.47 21.28
CA ILE A 116 4.89 2.98 20.17
C ILE A 116 5.30 2.29 18.88
N VAL A 117 4.32 1.75 18.17
CA VAL A 117 4.45 1.30 16.79
C VAL A 117 3.59 2.20 15.93
N GLY A 118 4.20 2.89 14.98
CA GLY A 118 3.52 3.81 14.08
C GLY A 118 3.62 3.35 12.63
N ALA A 119 2.53 3.51 11.88
CA ALA A 119 2.48 3.28 10.45
C ALA A 119 1.57 4.34 9.81
N HIS A 120 1.87 4.70 8.55
CA HIS A 120 0.97 5.56 7.77
C HIS A 120 -0.20 4.75 7.20
N ALA A 121 -1.35 5.39 7.05
CA ALA A 121 -2.56 4.80 6.49
C ALA A 121 -2.87 5.28 5.06
N ASP A 122 -2.08 6.21 4.53
CA ASP A 122 -2.21 6.69 3.17
C ASP A 122 -1.39 5.84 2.19
N SER A 123 -1.81 5.85 0.93
CA SER A 123 -1.12 5.18 -0.18
C SER A 123 -1.04 6.11 -1.38
N PRO A 124 -0.04 5.96 -2.26
CA PRO A 124 -0.03 6.67 -3.54
C PRO A 124 -1.31 6.36 -4.34
N ARG A 125 -1.90 7.42 -4.91
CA ARG A 125 -3.16 7.35 -5.65
C ARG A 125 -3.32 8.51 -6.62
N LEU A 126 -4.36 8.47 -7.41
CA LEU A 126 -4.84 9.60 -8.20
C LEU A 126 -6.12 10.13 -7.56
N ASP A 127 -6.10 11.38 -7.08
CA ASP A 127 -7.28 12.05 -6.55
C ASP A 127 -8.06 12.73 -7.66
N LEU A 128 -9.38 12.61 -7.65
CA LEU A 128 -10.24 13.35 -8.58
C LEU A 128 -10.21 14.85 -8.25
N LYS A 129 -10.06 15.71 -9.26
CA LYS A 129 -10.19 17.16 -9.10
C LYS A 129 -11.66 17.53 -8.79
N PRO A 130 -11.95 18.72 -8.24
CA PRO A 130 -13.32 19.11 -7.84
C PRO A 130 -14.37 19.02 -8.96
N ASN A 131 -13.97 19.27 -10.20
CA ASN A 131 -14.80 19.10 -11.40
C ASN A 131 -14.10 18.13 -12.35
N PRO A 132 -14.17 16.80 -12.07
CA PRO A 132 -13.28 15.88 -12.71
C PRO A 132 -13.73 15.47 -14.10
N LEU A 133 -15.04 15.34 -14.33
CA LEU A 133 -15.57 14.77 -15.56
C LEU A 133 -15.51 15.78 -16.72
N TYR A 134 -14.93 15.36 -17.85
CA TYR A 134 -14.92 16.11 -19.10
C TYR A 134 -14.98 15.17 -20.30
N GLU A 135 -15.34 15.69 -21.44
CA GLU A 135 -15.37 14.95 -22.70
C GLU A 135 -14.34 15.54 -23.67
N GLU A 136 -13.60 14.68 -24.33
CA GLU A 136 -12.65 15.05 -25.39
C GLU A 136 -12.55 13.91 -26.40
N GLY A 137 -12.67 14.25 -27.69
CA GLY A 137 -12.58 13.27 -28.78
C GLY A 137 -13.64 12.15 -28.75
N GLY A 138 -14.79 12.36 -28.08
CA GLY A 138 -15.84 11.36 -27.92
C GLY A 138 -15.60 10.39 -26.75
N PHE A 139 -14.62 10.69 -25.89
CA PHE A 139 -14.34 9.90 -24.70
C PHE A 139 -14.60 10.74 -23.44
N ALA A 140 -15.09 10.09 -22.41
CA ALA A 140 -15.24 10.70 -21.09
C ALA A 140 -14.02 10.39 -20.23
N TYR A 141 -13.46 11.43 -19.65
CA TYR A 141 -12.26 11.38 -18.83
C TYR A 141 -12.52 11.94 -17.45
N PHE A 142 -11.70 11.49 -16.49
CA PHE A 142 -11.59 12.14 -15.19
C PHE A 142 -10.29 12.93 -15.08
N LYS A 143 -10.39 14.23 -14.77
CA LYS A 143 -9.23 15.03 -14.37
C LYS A 143 -8.76 14.60 -12.99
N THR A 144 -7.49 14.25 -12.89
CA THR A 144 -6.90 13.80 -11.63
C THR A 144 -5.73 14.66 -11.20
N HIS A 145 -5.34 14.46 -9.95
CA HIS A 145 -4.10 14.93 -9.37
C HIS A 145 -3.45 13.77 -8.63
N TYR A 146 -2.18 13.48 -8.89
CA TYR A 146 -1.50 12.41 -8.20
C TYR A 146 -1.13 12.79 -6.76
N TYR A 147 -1.22 11.83 -5.86
CA TYR A 147 -0.86 11.94 -4.46
C TYR A 147 0.31 11.01 -4.13
N GLY A 148 1.30 11.56 -3.40
CA GLY A 148 2.48 10.82 -2.98
C GLY A 148 3.57 10.73 -4.05
N GLY A 149 4.63 9.99 -3.75
CA GLY A 149 5.77 9.78 -4.64
C GLY A 149 5.50 8.65 -5.61
N ILE A 150 5.03 8.96 -6.82
CA ILE A 150 4.75 7.98 -7.86
C ILE A 150 5.74 8.08 -9.04
N LYS A 151 5.98 6.94 -9.68
CA LYS A 151 6.56 6.88 -11.03
C LYS A 151 5.42 6.91 -12.03
N LYS A 152 5.13 8.09 -12.59
CA LYS A 152 3.94 8.34 -13.41
C LYS A 152 3.75 7.36 -14.55
N TYR A 153 4.84 6.94 -15.19
CA TYR A 153 4.82 5.97 -16.28
C TYR A 153 4.30 4.57 -15.89
N GLN A 154 4.27 4.24 -14.59
CA GLN A 154 3.75 2.96 -14.09
C GLN A 154 2.22 2.97 -13.97
N TRP A 155 1.58 4.13 -14.10
CA TRP A 155 0.14 4.30 -13.94
C TRP A 155 -0.63 4.28 -15.26
N THR A 156 0.08 4.35 -16.39
CA THR A 156 -0.53 4.20 -17.71
C THR A 156 -0.80 2.73 -18.02
N THR A 157 -1.83 2.45 -18.77
CA THR A 157 -2.22 1.13 -19.30
C THR A 157 -2.52 0.03 -18.27
N ILE A 158 -2.70 0.40 -17.00
CA ILE A 158 -3.11 -0.52 -15.94
C ILE A 158 -4.59 -0.32 -15.61
N PRO A 159 -5.29 -1.37 -15.13
CA PRO A 159 -6.65 -1.22 -14.63
C PRO A 159 -6.65 -0.42 -13.32
N LEU A 160 -7.60 0.51 -13.20
CA LEU A 160 -7.79 1.35 -12.03
C LEU A 160 -9.23 1.20 -11.54
N SER A 161 -9.43 1.31 -10.23
CA SER A 161 -10.73 1.39 -9.57
C SER A 161 -10.93 2.75 -8.90
N ILE A 162 -12.18 3.14 -8.65
CA ILE A 162 -12.53 4.36 -7.93
C ILE A 162 -13.01 4.00 -6.54
N HIS A 163 -12.36 4.55 -5.55
CA HIS A 163 -12.72 4.44 -4.13
C HIS A 163 -12.91 5.83 -3.52
N GLY A 164 -13.91 5.98 -2.68
CA GLY A 164 -14.10 7.24 -2.01
C GLY A 164 -15.38 7.32 -1.19
N VAL A 165 -15.66 8.53 -0.71
CA VAL A 165 -16.87 8.84 0.01
C VAL A 165 -17.45 10.16 -0.48
N VAL A 166 -18.74 10.17 -0.77
CA VAL A 166 -19.52 11.37 -1.07
C VAL A 166 -20.33 11.72 0.16
N VAL A 167 -20.18 12.96 0.63
CA VAL A 167 -20.98 13.48 1.75
C VAL A 167 -22.03 14.42 1.17
N LYS A 168 -23.29 14.03 1.30
CA LYS A 168 -24.44 14.84 0.85
C LYS A 168 -24.64 16.07 1.75
N ALA A 169 -25.41 17.03 1.26
CA ALA A 169 -25.74 18.25 2.02
C ALA A 169 -26.47 17.96 3.36
N ASN A 170 -27.19 16.86 3.45
CA ASN A 170 -27.84 16.40 4.68
C ASN A 170 -26.91 15.64 5.64
N GLY A 171 -25.61 15.50 5.31
CA GLY A 171 -24.62 14.76 6.10
C GLY A 171 -24.56 13.25 5.84
N GLU A 172 -25.44 12.72 4.99
CA GLU A 172 -25.42 11.31 4.59
C GLU A 172 -24.15 10.99 3.81
N LYS A 173 -23.50 9.87 4.14
CA LYS A 173 -22.28 9.39 3.47
C LYS A 173 -22.64 8.25 2.51
N ILE A 174 -22.17 8.38 1.28
CA ILE A 174 -22.21 7.31 0.28
C ILE A 174 -20.79 6.86 0.04
N TYR A 175 -20.51 5.59 0.27
CA TYR A 175 -19.23 4.97 -0.03
C TYR A 175 -19.26 4.50 -1.48
N VAL A 176 -18.23 4.86 -2.22
CA VAL A 176 -18.06 4.54 -3.64
C VAL A 176 -16.92 3.54 -3.75
N ASN A 177 -17.20 2.41 -4.39
CA ASN A 177 -16.22 1.43 -4.82
C ASN A 177 -16.67 0.92 -6.18
N VAL A 178 -15.92 1.23 -7.25
CA VAL A 178 -16.23 0.82 -8.62
C VAL A 178 -14.95 0.39 -9.30
N GLY A 179 -14.93 -0.82 -9.82
CA GLY A 179 -13.79 -1.39 -10.56
C GLY A 179 -13.06 -2.51 -9.80
N ASP A 180 -13.51 -2.89 -8.61
CA ASP A 180 -12.97 -4.04 -7.86
C ASP A 180 -13.72 -5.35 -8.16
N ASP A 181 -15.01 -5.28 -8.49
CA ASP A 181 -15.79 -6.46 -8.91
C ASP A 181 -15.51 -6.76 -10.39
N GLU A 182 -15.46 -8.04 -10.76
CA GLU A 182 -15.24 -8.48 -12.16
C GLU A 182 -16.29 -7.95 -13.14
N LYS A 183 -17.45 -7.55 -12.65
CA LYS A 183 -18.55 -6.99 -13.47
C LYS A 183 -18.51 -5.47 -13.54
N ASP A 184 -17.67 -4.84 -12.76
CA ASP A 184 -17.55 -3.39 -12.74
C ASP A 184 -16.82 -2.87 -13.99
N PRO A 185 -17.11 -1.66 -14.41
CA PRO A 185 -16.29 -0.98 -15.40
C PRO A 185 -14.89 -0.72 -14.84
N VAL A 186 -13.88 -0.87 -15.68
CA VAL A 186 -12.49 -0.61 -15.36
C VAL A 186 -12.07 0.71 -15.98
N PHE A 187 -11.36 1.52 -15.19
CA PHE A 187 -10.77 2.76 -15.64
C PHE A 187 -9.32 2.53 -16.04
N THR A 188 -8.82 3.27 -17.03
CA THR A 188 -7.41 3.19 -17.44
C THR A 188 -6.93 4.53 -17.98
N ILE A 189 -5.64 4.79 -17.80
CA ILE A 189 -4.96 5.92 -18.45
C ILE A 189 -4.36 5.38 -19.75
N THR A 190 -4.78 5.91 -20.87
CA THR A 190 -4.24 5.54 -22.17
C THR A 190 -2.82 6.08 -22.36
N ASP A 191 -2.01 5.40 -23.17
CA ASP A 191 -0.69 5.87 -23.56
C ASP A 191 -0.60 5.97 -25.09
N LEU A 192 0.37 6.71 -25.58
CA LEU A 192 0.57 6.93 -26.99
C LEU A 192 1.21 5.70 -27.66
N LEU A 193 0.74 5.37 -28.86
CA LEU A 193 1.42 4.41 -29.72
C LEU A 193 2.79 4.94 -30.15
N PRO A 194 3.78 4.08 -30.44
CA PRO A 194 5.15 4.51 -30.80
C PRO A 194 5.20 5.53 -31.93
N HIS A 195 4.30 5.45 -32.90
CA HIS A 195 4.25 6.38 -34.03
C HIS A 195 3.86 7.81 -33.63
N LEU A 196 3.15 7.97 -32.52
CA LEU A 196 2.69 9.25 -31.99
C LEU A 196 3.55 9.71 -30.78
N ALA A 197 4.37 8.83 -30.24
CA ALA A 197 5.13 9.03 -29.00
C ALA A 197 6.56 9.49 -29.22
N GLN A 198 6.97 9.93 -30.41
CA GLN A 198 8.38 10.26 -30.71
C GLN A 198 8.95 11.29 -29.73
N GLU A 199 8.27 12.40 -29.53
CA GLU A 199 8.70 13.43 -28.56
C GLU A 199 8.67 12.91 -27.10
N GLN A 200 7.72 12.04 -26.76
CA GLN A 200 7.64 11.42 -25.44
C GLN A 200 8.83 10.51 -25.17
N MET A 201 9.24 9.71 -26.16
CA MET A 201 10.37 8.78 -26.05
C MET A 201 11.73 9.47 -25.94
N GLU A 202 11.86 10.70 -26.41
CA GLU A 202 13.08 11.50 -26.28
C GLU A 202 13.24 12.15 -24.90
N LYS A 203 12.17 12.21 -24.10
CA LYS A 203 12.18 12.79 -22.75
C LYS A 203 12.82 11.84 -21.75
N LYS A 204 13.35 12.41 -20.66
CA LYS A 204 13.74 11.57 -19.52
C LYS A 204 12.52 10.83 -18.96
N LEU A 205 12.73 9.63 -18.47
CA LEU A 205 11.64 8.76 -17.98
C LEU A 205 10.69 9.45 -16.97
N LYS A 206 11.23 10.34 -16.12
CA LYS A 206 10.43 11.13 -15.15
C LYS A 206 9.55 12.20 -15.81
N GLU A 207 9.84 12.57 -17.04
CA GLU A 207 9.23 13.67 -17.81
C GLU A 207 8.38 13.14 -18.96
N GLY A 208 8.50 11.85 -19.31
CA GLY A 208 7.76 11.21 -20.40
C GLY A 208 6.24 11.25 -20.21
N ILE A 209 5.77 11.12 -18.99
CA ILE A 209 4.38 11.31 -18.59
C ILE A 209 4.30 12.49 -17.63
N SER A 210 3.50 13.50 -17.94
CA SER A 210 3.27 14.64 -17.04
C SER A 210 2.16 14.30 -16.01
N GLY A 211 2.05 15.11 -14.95
CA GLY A 211 0.97 14.91 -13.97
C GLY A 211 -0.40 15.21 -14.56
N GLU A 212 -0.48 16.11 -15.54
CA GLU A 212 -1.73 16.48 -16.22
C GLU A 212 -2.17 15.44 -17.27
N ASP A 213 -1.30 14.51 -17.65
CA ASP A 213 -1.62 13.41 -18.58
C ASP A 213 -2.27 12.22 -17.85
N LEU A 214 -2.25 12.19 -16.51
CA LEU A 214 -2.80 11.11 -15.70
C LEU A 214 -4.33 11.21 -15.57
N ASN A 215 -5.03 11.22 -16.69
CA ASN A 215 -6.49 11.33 -16.74
C ASN A 215 -7.10 9.99 -17.20
N PRO A 216 -7.71 9.21 -16.30
CA PRO A 216 -8.34 7.96 -16.67
C PRO A 216 -9.53 8.15 -17.59
N VAL A 217 -9.64 7.27 -18.59
CA VAL A 217 -10.85 7.12 -19.41
C VAL A 217 -11.92 6.46 -18.56
N SER A 218 -13.07 7.11 -18.49
CA SER A 218 -14.25 6.63 -17.77
C SER A 218 -15.22 5.89 -18.70
N TYR A 219 -15.42 6.43 -19.90
CA TYR A 219 -16.40 5.90 -20.85
C TYR A 219 -16.07 6.34 -22.27
N THR A 220 -16.49 5.55 -23.26
CA THR A 220 -16.23 5.88 -24.67
C THR A 220 -17.19 6.93 -25.24
N HIS A 221 -18.28 7.26 -24.53
CA HIS A 221 -19.26 8.23 -25.00
C HIS A 221 -20.18 8.68 -23.85
N LEU A 222 -20.20 9.97 -23.55
CA LEU A 222 -21.19 10.55 -22.64
C LEU A 222 -22.53 10.75 -23.41
N ARG A 223 -23.53 9.95 -23.09
CA ARG A 223 -24.88 10.23 -23.54
C ARG A 223 -25.56 11.26 -22.64
N ALA A 224 -26.48 12.05 -23.19
CA ALA A 224 -27.12 13.17 -22.50
C ALA A 224 -27.87 12.81 -21.18
N HIS A 225 -27.99 11.53 -20.84
CA HIS A 225 -28.67 11.03 -19.65
C HIS A 225 -27.74 10.32 -18.64
N GLU A 226 -26.46 10.18 -18.95
CA GLU A 226 -25.48 9.55 -18.06
C GLU A 226 -24.72 10.65 -17.30
N THR A 227 -25.35 11.15 -16.27
CA THR A 227 -24.70 12.04 -15.29
C THR A 227 -24.09 11.20 -14.16
N LEU A 228 -23.10 11.76 -13.45
CA LEU A 228 -22.53 11.18 -12.22
C LEU A 228 -23.58 10.74 -11.17
N ALA A 229 -24.85 11.09 -11.36
CA ALA A 229 -25.96 10.66 -10.52
C ALA A 229 -26.44 9.24 -10.85
N ASN A 230 -25.97 8.63 -11.93
CA ASN A 230 -26.37 7.30 -12.39
C ASN A 230 -25.20 6.28 -12.33
N LEU A 231 -24.03 6.68 -11.84
CA LEU A 231 -22.89 5.83 -11.51
C LEU A 231 -22.94 5.44 -10.03
#